data_0056b5ed7560cf951961aac2c9473d78
#
_entry.id   0056b5ed7560cf951961aac2c9473d78
#
_cell.length_a   1.000
_cell.length_b   1.000
_cell.length_c   1.000
_cell.angle_alpha   90.00
_cell.angle_beta   90.00
_cell.angle_gamma   90.00
#
_symmetry.space_group_name_H-M   'P 1'
#
loop_
_entity.id
_entity.type
_entity.pdbx_description
1 polymer ?
#
loop_
_entity_poly.entity_id
_entity_poly.type
_entity_poly.pdbx_seq_one_letter_code
_entity_poly.pdbx_strand_id
1 'polypeptide(L)'
;MSTRDLYNNIHPLVGIAPVAARTDDTAIVSTIVDTAGYGSCEFVIVTGTNTDADATFTVLVEDGNNSSLTDNAAVADAQLLGTEALAGFTFADDAETRKIGYVGGKRYVRVTVTPSGNGAGNIFLAGVWLLGHPVDAPTDNPPV
;
A
#
# COMPACT_ATOMS: atom_id res chain seq x y z
N MET A 1 15.16 24.16 -2.18
CA MET A 1 15.05 22.69 -2.00
C MET A 1 15.85 21.98 -3.08
N SER A 2 16.62 20.98 -2.71
CA SER A 2 17.29 20.15 -3.71
C SER A 2 16.30 19.11 -4.28
N THR A 3 16.18 19.06 -5.60
CA THR A 3 15.36 18.06 -6.28
C THR A 3 15.96 16.64 -6.21
N ARG A 4 17.19 16.52 -5.70
CA ARG A 4 17.92 15.25 -5.55
C ARG A 4 17.85 14.67 -4.14
N ASP A 5 17.26 15.41 -3.21
CA ASP A 5 17.16 15.00 -1.81
C ASP A 5 15.80 14.35 -1.54
N LEU A 6 15.68 13.09 -1.88
CA LEU A 6 14.53 12.28 -1.51
C LEU A 6 14.64 11.83 -0.05
N TYR A 7 15.85 11.56 0.44
CA TYR A 7 16.10 10.98 1.76
C TYR A 7 15.46 11.78 2.90
N ASN A 8 15.65 13.10 2.90
CA ASN A 8 15.12 13.96 3.97
C ASN A 8 13.64 14.31 3.78
N ASN A 9 13.03 13.93 2.65
CA ASN A 9 11.69 14.35 2.26
C ASN A 9 10.72 13.18 2.06
N ILE A 10 11.11 11.97 2.47
CA ILE A 10 10.29 10.78 2.41
C ILE A 10 10.25 10.08 3.76
N HIS A 11 9.10 9.54 4.12
CA HIS A 11 8.92 8.77 5.36
C HIS A 11 8.31 7.42 5.03
N PRO A 12 9.13 6.37 4.90
CA PRO A 12 8.65 5.02 4.58
C PRO A 12 8.17 4.32 5.85
N LEU A 13 7.02 3.67 5.77
CA LEU A 13 6.46 2.86 6.86
C LEU A 13 6.06 1.49 6.34
N VAL A 14 6.20 0.46 7.14
CA VAL A 14 5.71 -0.87 6.78
C VAL A 14 4.20 -0.84 6.63
N GLY A 15 3.70 -1.22 5.47
CA GLY A 15 2.27 -1.40 5.21
C GLY A 15 1.86 -2.86 5.33
N ILE A 16 2.51 -3.73 4.57
CA ILE A 16 2.31 -5.19 4.64
C ILE A 16 3.68 -5.81 4.88
N ALA A 17 3.89 -6.36 6.07
CA ALA A 17 5.14 -7.04 6.38
C ALA A 17 5.19 -8.42 5.70
N PRO A 18 6.31 -8.80 5.06
CA PRO A 18 6.45 -10.09 4.38
C PRO A 18 6.77 -11.21 5.38
N VAL A 19 5.90 -11.43 6.36
CA VAL A 19 6.16 -12.35 7.49
C VAL A 19 6.05 -13.82 7.11
N ALA A 20 5.24 -14.15 6.10
CA ALA A 20 5.02 -15.52 5.65
C ALA A 20 4.46 -15.52 4.22
N ALA A 21 4.59 -16.64 3.53
CA ALA A 21 3.92 -16.86 2.27
C ALA A 21 2.39 -16.81 2.45
N ARG A 22 1.69 -16.25 1.49
CA ARG A 22 0.22 -16.25 1.43
C ARG A 22 -0.21 -17.45 0.60
N THR A 23 -1.00 -18.33 1.21
CA THR A 23 -1.31 -19.65 0.69
C THR A 23 -2.81 -19.90 0.49
N ASP A 24 -3.64 -18.87 0.69
CA ASP A 24 -5.09 -18.94 0.55
C ASP A 24 -5.65 -17.59 0.05
N ASP A 25 -6.97 -17.51 -0.01
CA ASP A 25 -7.69 -16.31 -0.45
C ASP A 25 -8.01 -15.34 0.69
N THR A 26 -7.38 -15.47 1.84
CA THR A 26 -7.56 -14.54 2.95
C THR A 26 -7.06 -13.15 2.56
N ALA A 27 -7.90 -12.13 2.78
CA ALA A 27 -7.55 -10.74 2.50
C ALA A 27 -6.30 -10.31 3.27
N ILE A 28 -5.40 -9.63 2.58
CA ILE A 28 -4.15 -9.11 3.12
C ILE A 28 -4.34 -7.63 3.39
N VAL A 29 -4.46 -7.27 4.65
CA VAL A 29 -4.80 -5.91 5.08
C VAL A 29 -3.53 -5.22 5.54
N SER A 30 -3.27 -4.02 5.01
CA SER A 30 -2.14 -3.20 5.45
C SER A 30 -2.34 -2.63 6.86
N THR A 31 -1.28 -2.11 7.42
CA THR A 31 -1.37 -1.19 8.55
C THR A 31 -2.17 0.05 8.14
N ILE A 32 -2.79 0.71 9.11
CA ILE A 32 -3.43 2.01 8.90
C ILE A 32 -2.36 3.09 8.97
N VAL A 33 -2.25 3.91 7.91
CA VAL A 33 -1.30 5.02 7.89
C VAL A 33 -2.00 6.30 8.33
N ASP A 34 -1.30 7.10 9.12
CA ASP A 34 -1.70 8.46 9.50
C ASP A 34 -1.01 9.45 8.56
N THR A 35 -1.80 10.16 7.76
CA THR A 35 -1.26 11.12 6.78
C THR A 35 -0.98 12.51 7.36
N ALA A 36 -1.29 12.73 8.64
CA ALA A 36 -1.06 14.03 9.27
C ALA A 36 0.43 14.43 9.23
N GLY A 37 0.70 15.65 8.83
CA GLY A 37 2.07 16.16 8.70
C GLY A 37 2.73 15.92 7.35
N TYR A 38 2.02 15.31 6.40
CA TYR A 38 2.55 15.01 5.06
C TYR A 38 1.59 15.48 3.98
N GLY A 39 2.16 15.99 2.88
CA GLY A 39 1.40 16.47 1.73
C GLY A 39 1.11 15.42 0.68
N SER A 40 1.75 14.26 0.75
CA SER A 40 1.53 13.15 -0.19
C SER A 40 1.58 11.79 0.50
N CYS A 41 0.83 10.86 -0.05
CA CYS A 41 0.73 9.48 0.46
C CYS A 41 0.67 8.51 -0.71
N GLU A 42 1.57 7.54 -0.71
CA GLU A 42 1.70 6.52 -1.75
C GLU A 42 1.82 5.15 -1.10
N PHE A 43 1.21 4.14 -1.70
CA PHE A 43 1.39 2.76 -1.30
C PHE A 43 2.11 2.00 -2.40
N VAL A 44 3.18 1.31 -2.07
CA VAL A 44 3.98 0.51 -3.01
C VAL A 44 3.88 -0.95 -2.60
N ILE A 45 3.52 -1.80 -3.57
CA ILE A 45 3.47 -3.26 -3.40
C ILE A 45 4.66 -3.85 -4.14
N VAL A 46 5.35 -4.79 -3.48
CA VAL A 46 6.44 -5.57 -4.07
C VAL A 46 6.02 -7.04 -4.06
N THR A 47 6.01 -7.67 -5.22
CA THR A 47 5.68 -9.09 -5.35
C THR A 47 6.95 -9.93 -5.38
N GLY A 48 6.90 -11.11 -4.76
CA GLY A 48 7.87 -12.17 -4.96
C GLY A 48 7.41 -13.13 -6.05
N THR A 49 7.88 -14.37 -6.00
CA THR A 49 7.44 -15.42 -6.92
C THR A 49 6.08 -15.97 -6.46
N ASN A 50 5.14 -16.07 -7.39
CA ASN A 50 3.87 -16.74 -7.18
C ASN A 50 3.91 -18.13 -7.82
N THR A 51 3.59 -19.15 -7.05
CA THR A 51 3.61 -20.55 -7.53
C THR A 51 2.24 -21.07 -7.96
N ASP A 52 1.20 -20.28 -7.75
CA ASP A 52 -0.15 -20.60 -8.25
C ASP A 52 -0.26 -20.30 -9.74
N ALA A 53 -1.11 -21.03 -10.46
CA ALA A 53 -1.23 -20.90 -11.91
C ALA A 53 -2.44 -20.04 -12.34
N ASP A 54 -3.31 -19.64 -11.41
CA ASP A 54 -4.54 -18.92 -11.73
C ASP A 54 -4.91 -17.80 -10.72
N ALA A 55 -4.04 -17.54 -9.75
CA ALA A 55 -4.30 -16.54 -8.71
C ALA A 55 -4.37 -15.12 -9.28
N THR A 56 -5.32 -14.34 -8.78
CA THR A 56 -5.45 -12.90 -9.04
C THR A 56 -5.53 -12.14 -7.73
N PHE A 57 -5.08 -10.89 -7.74
CA PHE A 57 -5.00 -10.05 -6.55
C PHE A 57 -5.58 -8.68 -6.86
N THR A 58 -6.66 -8.33 -6.18
CA THR A 58 -7.32 -7.03 -6.32
C THR A 58 -6.96 -6.12 -5.17
N VAL A 59 -6.87 -4.83 -5.44
CA VAL A 59 -6.50 -3.80 -4.47
C VAL A 59 -7.71 -2.92 -4.17
N LEU A 60 -7.94 -2.63 -2.90
CA LEU A 60 -8.94 -1.69 -2.43
C LEU A 60 -8.28 -0.70 -1.49
N VAL A 61 -8.54 0.59 -1.70
CA VAL A 61 -8.11 1.67 -0.79
C VAL A 61 -9.31 2.18 0.00
N GLU A 62 -9.16 2.25 1.29
CA GLU A 62 -10.18 2.75 2.20
C GLU A 62 -9.62 3.87 3.06
N ASP A 63 -10.46 4.86 3.39
CA ASP A 63 -10.07 5.97 4.24
C ASP A 63 -11.11 6.27 5.33
N GLY A 64 -10.71 7.07 6.29
CA GLY A 64 -11.56 7.54 7.39
C GLY A 64 -10.85 8.56 8.27
N ASN A 65 -11.59 9.11 9.22
CA ASN A 65 -11.05 10.04 10.21
C ASN A 65 -10.82 9.41 11.59
N ASN A 66 -11.26 8.17 11.77
CA ASN A 66 -10.98 7.40 12.97
C ASN A 66 -9.67 6.63 12.83
N SER A 67 -8.82 6.68 13.83
CA SER A 67 -7.50 6.02 13.80
C SER A 67 -7.58 4.49 13.70
N SER A 68 -8.71 3.90 14.06
CA SER A 68 -8.99 2.46 13.92
C SER A 68 -9.82 2.15 12.67
N LEU A 69 -10.11 3.16 11.84
CA LEU A 69 -10.94 3.06 10.64
C LEU A 69 -12.31 2.39 10.88
N THR A 70 -12.93 2.69 12.02
CA THR A 70 -14.32 2.25 12.29
C THR A 70 -15.33 2.94 11.36
N ASP A 71 -14.94 4.07 10.78
CA ASP A 71 -15.67 4.86 9.79
C ASP A 71 -15.20 4.65 8.36
N ASN A 72 -14.49 3.55 8.08
CA ASN A 72 -13.89 3.30 6.77
C ASN A 72 -14.92 3.27 5.64
N ALA A 73 -14.53 3.83 4.52
CA ALA A 73 -15.25 3.76 3.26
C ALA A 73 -14.25 3.65 2.11
N ALA A 74 -14.69 3.01 1.01
CA ALA A 74 -13.88 2.94 -0.19
C ALA A 74 -13.60 4.36 -0.71
N VAL A 75 -12.36 4.62 -1.08
CA VAL A 75 -11.93 5.91 -1.62
C VAL A 75 -12.47 6.07 -3.02
N ALA A 76 -13.05 7.23 -3.32
CA ALA A 76 -13.52 7.53 -4.68
C ALA A 76 -12.34 7.63 -5.66
N ASP A 77 -12.53 7.18 -6.89
CA ASP A 77 -11.47 7.16 -7.92
C ASP A 77 -10.83 8.53 -8.12
N ALA A 78 -11.60 9.61 -8.00
CA ALA A 78 -11.09 10.97 -8.13
C ALA A 78 -10.10 11.37 -7.02
N GLN A 79 -10.03 10.64 -5.93
CA GLN A 79 -9.12 10.84 -4.82
C GLN A 79 -7.93 9.86 -4.80
N LEU A 80 -7.79 9.08 -5.87
CA LEU A 80 -6.67 8.19 -6.09
C LEU A 80 -5.79 8.72 -7.23
N LEU A 81 -4.49 8.49 -7.12
CA LEU A 81 -3.54 8.63 -8.21
C LEU A 81 -3.20 7.24 -8.73
N GLY A 82 -3.44 7.02 -10.02
CA GLY A 82 -3.54 5.69 -10.59
C GLY A 82 -4.92 5.09 -10.33
N THR A 83 -5.07 3.81 -10.54
CA THR A 83 -6.31 3.07 -10.30
C THR A 83 -6.06 1.82 -9.47
N GLU A 84 -7.06 1.38 -8.75
CA GLU A 84 -6.99 0.11 -8.03
C GLU A 84 -6.77 -1.07 -8.99
N ALA A 85 -7.33 -1.00 -10.19
CA ALA A 85 -7.12 -2.02 -11.22
C ALA A 85 -5.65 -2.10 -11.67
N LEU A 86 -4.98 -0.96 -11.83
CA LEU A 86 -3.55 -0.92 -12.18
C LEU A 86 -2.64 -1.33 -11.02
N ALA A 87 -3.10 -1.18 -9.80
CA ALA A 87 -2.37 -1.62 -8.61
C ALA A 87 -2.51 -3.13 -8.38
N GLY A 88 -3.54 -3.76 -8.96
CA GLY A 88 -3.73 -5.20 -8.91
C GLY A 88 -2.69 -5.95 -9.74
N PHE A 89 -2.59 -7.24 -9.49
CA PHE A 89 -1.63 -8.12 -10.17
C PHE A 89 -2.16 -9.55 -10.22
N THR A 90 -1.46 -10.40 -10.96
CA THR A 90 -1.80 -11.80 -11.15
C THR A 90 -0.62 -12.70 -10.80
N PHE A 91 -0.84 -14.00 -10.86
CA PHE A 91 0.22 -15.00 -10.68
C PHE A 91 1.40 -14.84 -11.64
N ALA A 92 1.20 -14.18 -12.78
CA ALA A 92 2.24 -13.98 -13.78
C ALA A 92 3.18 -12.79 -13.47
N ASP A 93 2.82 -11.96 -12.50
CA ASP A 93 3.53 -10.72 -12.17
C ASP A 93 4.57 -10.95 -11.05
N ASP A 94 5.50 -11.85 -11.30
CA ASP A 94 6.58 -12.19 -10.37
C ASP A 94 7.65 -11.09 -10.31
N ALA A 95 8.15 -10.81 -9.12
CA ALA A 95 9.24 -9.86 -8.88
C ALA A 95 8.97 -8.47 -9.48
N GLU A 96 7.75 -7.99 -9.34
CA GLU A 96 7.29 -6.70 -9.84
C GLU A 96 6.88 -5.77 -8.72
N THR A 97 6.68 -4.50 -9.06
CA THR A 97 6.14 -3.49 -8.16
C THR A 97 4.85 -2.91 -8.71
N ARG A 98 3.97 -2.50 -7.80
CA ARG A 98 2.78 -1.72 -8.09
C ARG A 98 2.74 -0.53 -7.13
N LYS A 99 2.06 0.52 -7.53
CA LYS A 99 1.86 1.69 -6.67
C LYS A 99 0.47 2.27 -6.86
N ILE A 100 -0.03 2.91 -5.82
CA ILE A 100 -1.26 3.68 -5.85
C ILE A 100 -1.14 4.86 -4.89
N GLY A 101 -1.52 6.06 -5.33
CA GLY A 101 -1.45 7.28 -4.55
C GLY A 101 -2.81 7.68 -4.00
N TYR A 102 -2.80 8.34 -2.85
CA TYR A 102 -3.98 8.86 -2.18
C TYR A 102 -3.89 10.39 -2.06
N VAL A 103 -4.93 11.08 -2.54
CA VAL A 103 -5.06 12.53 -2.48
C VAL A 103 -6.38 12.98 -1.83
N GLY A 104 -7.02 12.09 -1.09
CA GLY A 104 -8.28 12.38 -0.38
C GLY A 104 -8.07 13.27 0.83
N GLY A 105 -9.18 13.72 1.42
CA GLY A 105 -9.20 14.63 2.56
C GLY A 105 -9.27 13.97 3.93
N LYS A 106 -9.29 12.64 3.99
CA LYS A 106 -9.33 11.92 5.27
C LYS A 106 -7.93 11.67 5.81
N ARG A 107 -7.83 11.55 7.12
CA ARG A 107 -6.54 11.43 7.80
C ARG A 107 -5.93 10.05 7.74
N TYR A 108 -6.74 9.01 7.85
CA TYR A 108 -6.27 7.63 7.98
C TYR A 108 -6.63 6.83 6.74
N VAL A 109 -5.67 6.02 6.25
CA VAL A 109 -5.81 5.27 5.01
C VAL A 109 -5.33 3.83 5.23
N ARG A 110 -5.98 2.90 4.56
CA ARG A 110 -5.65 1.47 4.58
C ARG A 110 -5.77 0.90 3.18
N VAL A 111 -4.91 -0.04 2.84
CA VAL A 111 -4.98 -0.81 1.59
C VAL A 111 -5.23 -2.28 1.93
N THR A 112 -6.15 -2.88 1.19
CA THR A 112 -6.42 -4.32 1.27
C THR A 112 -6.14 -4.96 -0.08
N VAL A 113 -5.33 -6.01 -0.08
CA VAL A 113 -5.08 -6.86 -1.25
C VAL A 113 -5.87 -8.15 -1.05
N THR A 114 -6.79 -8.44 -1.95
CA THR A 114 -7.65 -9.61 -1.86
C THR A 114 -7.25 -10.64 -2.91
N PRO A 115 -6.68 -11.78 -2.50
CA PRO A 115 -6.42 -12.89 -3.41
C PRO A 115 -7.70 -13.56 -3.88
N SER A 116 -7.64 -14.17 -5.05
CA SER A 116 -8.67 -15.08 -5.57
C SER A 116 -7.97 -16.18 -6.35
N GLY A 117 -8.32 -17.42 -6.05
CA GLY A 117 -7.69 -18.58 -6.68
C GLY A 117 -6.28 -18.91 -6.17
N ASN A 118 -5.90 -18.44 -4.99
CA ASN A 118 -4.56 -18.64 -4.43
C ASN A 118 -4.48 -19.88 -3.49
N GLY A 119 -5.36 -20.86 -3.69
CA GLY A 119 -5.44 -22.02 -2.81
C GLY A 119 -4.52 -23.19 -3.18
N ALA A 120 -3.87 -23.18 -4.34
CA ALA A 120 -3.01 -24.25 -4.84
C ALA A 120 -1.52 -23.90 -4.88
N GLY A 121 -1.15 -22.69 -4.43
CA GLY A 121 0.22 -22.24 -4.41
C GLY A 121 0.47 -21.22 -3.31
N ASN A 122 1.49 -20.41 -3.50
CA ASN A 122 1.80 -19.36 -2.55
C ASN A 122 2.45 -18.16 -3.23
N ILE A 123 2.38 -17.00 -2.56
CA ILE A 123 3.09 -15.78 -2.95
C ILE A 123 3.67 -15.10 -1.71
N PHE A 124 4.86 -14.55 -1.86
CA PHE A 124 5.40 -13.55 -0.93
C PHE A 124 5.11 -12.16 -1.49
N LEU A 125 4.61 -11.28 -0.65
CA LEU A 125 4.44 -9.89 -1.01
C LEU A 125 4.70 -8.98 0.19
N ALA A 126 5.11 -7.76 -0.10
CA ALA A 126 5.30 -6.70 0.88
C ALA A 126 4.62 -5.43 0.40
N GLY A 127 4.23 -4.58 1.33
CA GLY A 127 3.69 -3.25 1.03
C GLY A 127 4.36 -2.21 1.91
N VAL A 128 4.68 -1.06 1.31
CA VAL A 128 5.33 0.06 1.99
C VAL A 128 4.50 1.33 1.77
N TRP A 129 4.18 2.03 2.86
CA TRP A 129 3.68 3.38 2.79
C TRP A 129 4.84 4.35 2.56
N LEU A 130 4.69 5.23 1.58
CA LEU A 130 5.62 6.34 1.34
C LEU A 130 4.87 7.64 1.58
N LEU A 131 5.23 8.34 2.65
CA LEU A 131 4.72 9.67 2.94
C LEU A 131 5.74 10.70 2.48
N GLY A 132 5.30 11.67 1.72
CA GLY A 132 6.18 12.71 1.17
C GLY A 132 5.68 14.10 1.45
N HIS A 133 6.42 15.10 1.01
CA HIS A 133 6.12 16.51 1.25
C HIS A 133 5.84 16.79 2.72
N PRO A 134 6.81 16.45 3.63
CA PRO A 134 6.61 16.62 5.06
C PRO A 134 6.49 18.11 5.42
N VAL A 135 5.69 18.41 6.44
CA VAL A 135 5.64 19.77 7.02
C VAL A 135 6.97 20.10 7.65
N ASP A 136 7.57 19.12 8.33
CA ASP A 136 8.89 19.24 8.95
C ASP A 136 9.87 18.26 8.32
N ALA A 137 11.01 18.77 7.85
CA ALA A 137 12.11 17.98 7.33
C ALA A 137 13.38 18.25 8.16
N PRO A 138 14.31 17.30 8.25
CA PRO A 138 14.31 15.96 7.65
C PRO A 138 13.32 15.01 8.33
N THR A 139 12.88 14.01 7.59
CA THR A 139 12.09 12.91 8.16
C THR A 139 13.01 11.95 8.93
N ASP A 140 12.44 11.27 9.92
CA ASP A 140 13.21 10.38 10.78
C ASP A 140 13.70 9.12 10.06
N ASN A 141 14.89 8.65 10.47
CA ASN A 141 15.41 7.36 10.06
C ASN A 141 16.17 6.71 11.25
N PRO A 142 15.71 5.57 11.78
CA PRO A 142 14.53 4.82 11.31
C PRO A 142 13.22 5.58 11.55
N PRO A 143 12.22 5.37 10.69
CA PRO A 143 10.91 6.00 10.87
C PRO A 143 10.20 5.47 12.12
N VAL A 144 9.51 6.35 12.81
CA VAL A 144 8.77 6.08 14.04
C VAL A 144 7.33 6.56 13.92
#